data_2ad87572dd6a086023369fdee9e8c96d
#
_entry.id   2ad87572dd6a086023369fdee9e8c96d
#
_cell.length_a   1.000
_cell.length_b   1.000
_cell.length_c   1.000
_cell.angle_alpha   90.00
_cell.angle_beta   90.00
_cell.angle_gamma   90.00
#
_symmetry.space_group_name_H-M   'P 1'
#
loop_
_entity.id
_entity.type
_entity.pdbx_description
1 polymer ?
#
loop_
_entity_poly.entity_id
_entity_poly.type
_entity_poly.pdbx_seq_one_letter_code
_entity_poly.pdbx_strand_id
1 'polypeptide(L)'
;MSVTTALSRSSWEPGTGTASGSNGQAPAVVEFDADQLTQGTAVRRPDGAPLLRYGLPTSPLVRIVDADTCRPCPEGIIGEIWTHGENVSAGYWRKPEQTGSAFGATLVGGTPEDGWLRTGDRGFVSEGELFIVGRIKDMLIVRGRNHYSEDIEATVQQITRGRVAAIAVPEDQNESLVTIVELKPPQVSADLGSVKSDVIAAISRTHGLQVADIVLVELGAIPTTTSGKVRRAACVEQFRRGQFVRLDA
;
A
#
# COMPACT_ATOMS: atom_id res chain seq x y z
N MET A 1 -3.23 -14.63 -14.18
CA MET A 1 -2.24 -14.50 -13.09
C MET A 1 -1.83 -13.04 -13.07
N SER A 2 -2.05 -12.34 -11.97
CA SER A 2 -1.73 -10.91 -11.88
C SER A 2 -0.24 -10.75 -11.65
N VAL A 3 0.46 -10.05 -12.55
CA VAL A 3 1.89 -9.69 -12.40
C VAL A 3 2.13 -8.89 -11.12
N THR A 4 1.08 -8.25 -10.62
CA THR A 4 1.07 -7.40 -9.44
C THR A 4 1.28 -8.16 -8.11
N THR A 5 1.07 -9.47 -8.07
CA THR A 5 1.18 -10.25 -6.83
C THR A 5 2.65 -10.47 -6.39
N ALA A 6 3.60 -10.30 -7.30
CA ALA A 6 5.03 -10.50 -7.02
C ALA A 6 5.71 -9.27 -6.36
N LEU A 7 5.04 -8.11 -6.33
CA LEU A 7 5.62 -6.85 -5.89
C LEU A 7 5.00 -6.29 -4.59
N SER A 8 4.06 -6.99 -3.96
CA SER A 8 3.40 -6.46 -2.76
C SER A 8 4.21 -6.77 -1.48
N ARG A 9 4.44 -5.73 -0.71
CA ARG A 9 5.11 -5.74 0.61
C ARG A 9 4.45 -6.70 1.63
N SER A 10 3.18 -7.05 1.44
CA SER A 10 2.36 -7.81 2.38
C SER A 10 2.49 -9.32 2.31
N SER A 11 3.28 -9.88 1.40
CA SER A 11 3.41 -11.32 1.21
C SER A 11 4.78 -11.91 1.60
N TRP A 12 5.65 -11.12 2.25
CA TRP A 12 6.95 -11.62 2.67
C TRP A 12 6.94 -12.02 4.14
N GLU A 13 6.93 -13.33 4.39
CA GLU A 13 7.32 -13.95 5.66
C GLU A 13 8.81 -14.25 5.61
N PRO A 14 9.62 -13.90 6.65
CA PRO A 14 11.04 -14.23 6.66
C PRO A 14 11.20 -15.75 6.73
N GLY A 15 11.55 -16.35 5.60
CA GLY A 15 11.89 -17.78 5.51
C GLY A 15 11.33 -18.58 4.33
N THR A 16 10.39 -18.08 3.52
CA THR A 16 9.75 -18.91 2.48
C THR A 16 9.68 -18.31 1.06
N GLY A 17 10.19 -17.11 0.82
CA GLY A 17 10.17 -16.48 -0.51
C GLY A 17 11.55 -16.34 -1.12
N THR A 18 11.88 -17.16 -2.12
CA THR A 18 13.05 -16.93 -2.97
C THR A 18 12.81 -15.72 -3.86
N ALA A 19 13.24 -14.53 -3.42
CA ALA A 19 13.54 -13.48 -4.35
C ALA A 19 14.73 -13.97 -5.18
N SER A 20 14.53 -14.22 -6.48
CA SER A 20 15.58 -14.64 -7.41
C SER A 20 16.51 -13.45 -7.68
N GLY A 21 17.36 -13.16 -6.70
CA GLY A 21 18.57 -12.39 -6.87
C GLY A 21 19.72 -13.37 -6.81
N SER A 22 20.60 -13.34 -7.79
CA SER A 22 21.84 -14.10 -7.81
C SER A 22 22.59 -13.94 -6.48
N ASN A 23 22.75 -15.03 -5.73
CA ASN A 23 23.61 -15.23 -4.55
C ASN A 23 23.00 -15.43 -3.16
N GLY A 24 21.70 -15.72 -2.99
CA GLY A 24 21.22 -16.16 -1.66
C GLY A 24 21.39 -15.13 -0.51
N GLN A 25 21.63 -13.87 -0.83
CA GLN A 25 21.68 -12.78 0.15
C GLN A 25 20.27 -12.33 0.49
N ALA A 26 19.98 -12.13 1.77
CA ALA A 26 18.74 -11.51 2.23
C ALA A 26 18.52 -10.16 1.53
N PRO A 27 17.27 -9.80 1.17
CA PRO A 27 17.00 -8.53 0.53
C PRO A 27 17.52 -7.40 1.42
N ALA A 28 18.31 -6.50 0.85
CA ALA A 28 18.85 -5.38 1.58
C ALA A 28 17.76 -4.33 1.85
N VAL A 29 17.74 -3.80 3.05
CA VAL A 29 16.84 -2.76 3.50
C VAL A 29 17.59 -1.44 3.49
N VAL A 30 16.94 -0.37 3.02
CA VAL A 30 17.45 1.01 3.06
C VAL A 30 16.43 1.88 3.76
N GLU A 31 16.89 2.79 4.60
CA GLU A 31 16.04 3.66 5.42
C GLU A 31 15.88 5.04 4.78
N PHE A 32 14.65 5.54 4.79
CA PHE A 32 14.27 6.83 4.20
C PHE A 32 13.50 7.68 5.20
N ASP A 33 13.59 9.00 5.07
CA ASP A 33 12.82 9.95 5.86
C ASP A 33 11.32 9.75 5.61
N ALA A 34 10.58 9.38 6.66
CA ALA A 34 9.16 9.06 6.56
C ALA A 34 8.29 10.28 6.17
N ASP A 35 8.64 11.48 6.66
CA ASP A 35 7.91 12.70 6.34
C ASP A 35 8.11 13.09 4.87
N GLN A 36 9.33 12.97 4.36
CA GLN A 36 9.63 13.22 2.96
C GLN A 36 8.94 12.21 2.03
N LEU A 37 8.90 10.93 2.40
CA LEU A 37 8.15 9.92 1.65
C LEU A 37 6.67 10.27 1.53
N THR A 38 6.03 10.77 2.60
CA THR A 38 4.62 11.20 2.55
C THR A 38 4.40 12.40 1.64
N GLN A 39 5.43 13.24 1.47
CA GLN A 39 5.42 14.40 0.56
C GLN A 39 5.77 14.05 -0.89
N GLY A 40 6.09 12.79 -1.17
CA GLY A 40 6.41 12.32 -2.51
C GLY A 40 7.90 12.36 -2.89
N THR A 41 8.78 12.57 -1.92
CA THR A 41 10.24 12.63 -2.15
C THR A 41 10.96 11.60 -1.28
N ALA A 42 11.90 10.87 -1.86
CA ALA A 42 12.72 9.89 -1.15
C ALA A 42 14.06 10.48 -0.75
N VAL A 43 14.27 10.68 0.54
CA VAL A 43 15.52 11.15 1.12
C VAL A 43 16.03 10.07 2.07
N ARG A 44 17.24 9.56 1.86
CA ARG A 44 17.85 8.56 2.76
C ARG A 44 18.09 9.19 4.14
N ARG A 45 17.74 8.45 5.19
CA ARG A 45 17.90 8.89 6.57
C ARG A 45 18.12 7.68 7.49
N PRO A 46 19.18 7.66 8.28
CA PRO A 46 19.35 6.67 9.34
C PRO A 46 18.17 6.70 10.32
N ASP A 47 17.74 5.53 10.79
CA ASP A 47 16.57 5.35 11.67
C ASP A 47 15.24 5.83 11.05
N GLY A 48 15.16 5.88 9.72
CA GLY A 48 13.96 6.23 8.95
C GLY A 48 13.04 5.03 8.68
N ALA A 49 12.10 5.22 7.76
CA ALA A 49 11.21 4.15 7.31
C ALA A 49 12.01 3.11 6.49
N PRO A 50 12.03 1.83 6.87
CA PRO A 50 12.77 0.79 6.16
C PRO A 50 12.03 0.37 4.89
N LEU A 51 12.68 0.43 3.74
CA LEU A 51 12.18 -0.04 2.46
C LEU A 51 13.09 -1.13 1.87
N LEU A 52 12.47 -2.13 1.26
CA LEU A 52 13.19 -3.18 0.55
C LEU A 52 13.77 -2.64 -0.76
N ARG A 53 15.01 -2.97 -1.01
CA ARG A 53 15.73 -2.65 -2.22
C ARG A 53 15.50 -3.72 -3.29
N TYR A 54 15.13 -3.29 -4.49
CA TYR A 54 15.01 -4.14 -5.67
C TYR A 54 15.97 -3.66 -6.75
N GLY A 55 16.66 -4.58 -7.40
CA GLY A 55 17.43 -4.25 -8.59
C GLY A 55 16.50 -3.81 -9.73
N LEU A 56 16.89 -2.80 -10.50
CA LEU A 56 16.17 -2.47 -11.72
C LEU A 56 16.36 -3.59 -12.74
N PRO A 57 15.28 -4.23 -13.22
CA PRO A 57 15.39 -5.26 -14.25
C PRO A 57 15.78 -4.64 -15.59
N THR A 58 16.52 -5.39 -16.40
CA THR A 58 16.80 -5.01 -17.78
C THR A 58 15.63 -5.32 -18.71
N SER A 59 14.79 -6.29 -18.34
CA SER A 59 13.53 -6.66 -19.00
C SER A 59 12.59 -7.27 -17.96
N PRO A 60 11.34 -6.75 -17.81
CA PRO A 60 10.77 -5.60 -18.52
C PRO A 60 11.48 -4.28 -18.18
N LEU A 61 11.34 -3.29 -19.07
CA LEU A 61 11.72 -1.93 -18.73
C LEU A 61 10.83 -1.40 -17.60
N VAL A 62 11.42 -0.70 -16.64
CA VAL A 62 10.70 -0.06 -15.55
C VAL A 62 10.94 1.44 -15.60
N ARG A 63 9.88 2.23 -15.40
CA ARG A 63 9.94 3.70 -15.26
C ARG A 63 9.07 4.13 -14.09
N ILE A 64 9.52 5.14 -13.40
CA ILE A 64 8.70 5.89 -12.45
C ILE A 64 8.09 7.05 -13.19
N VAL A 65 6.77 7.17 -13.14
CA VAL A 65 6.02 8.09 -13.98
C VAL A 65 5.06 8.90 -13.12
N ASP A 66 5.01 10.19 -13.36
CA ASP A 66 3.97 11.06 -12.82
C ASP A 66 2.63 10.70 -13.47
N ALA A 67 1.67 10.28 -12.65
CA ALA A 67 0.40 9.70 -13.13
C ALA A 67 -0.50 10.72 -13.85
N ASP A 68 -0.33 12.02 -13.57
CA ASP A 68 -1.14 13.10 -14.13
C ASP A 68 -0.56 13.61 -15.45
N THR A 69 0.76 13.77 -15.52
CA THR A 69 1.46 14.30 -16.70
C THR A 69 1.96 13.21 -17.64
N CYS A 70 1.95 11.94 -17.22
CA CYS A 70 2.50 10.80 -17.94
C CYS A 70 3.98 10.98 -18.33
N ARG A 71 4.74 11.74 -17.55
CA ARG A 71 6.18 11.99 -17.76
C ARG A 71 7.04 11.20 -16.78
N PRO A 72 8.25 10.77 -17.20
CA PRO A 72 9.20 10.16 -16.28
C PRO A 72 9.52 11.09 -15.10
N CYS A 73 9.52 10.54 -13.89
CA CYS A 73 9.99 11.23 -12.70
C CYS A 73 11.52 11.18 -12.60
N PRO A 74 12.17 12.23 -12.08
CA PRO A 74 13.57 12.19 -11.68
C PRO A 74 13.82 11.15 -10.56
N GLU A 75 15.07 10.76 -10.35
CA GLU A 75 15.45 9.95 -9.19
C GLU A 75 15.03 10.63 -7.87
N GLY A 76 14.61 9.81 -6.91
CA GLY A 76 14.14 10.28 -5.62
C GLY A 76 12.71 10.83 -5.61
N ILE A 77 12.04 10.97 -6.75
CA ILE A 77 10.64 11.40 -6.80
C ILE A 77 9.74 10.17 -6.91
N ILE A 78 8.71 10.12 -6.06
CA ILE A 78 7.74 9.02 -6.00
C ILE A 78 6.68 9.21 -7.08
N GLY A 79 6.54 8.22 -7.96
CA GLY A 79 5.52 8.17 -9.01
C GLY A 79 4.89 6.79 -9.13
N GLU A 80 4.09 6.60 -10.17
CA GLU A 80 3.55 5.29 -10.53
C GLU A 80 4.63 4.46 -11.23
N ILE A 81 4.73 3.18 -10.87
CA ILE A 81 5.65 2.25 -11.53
C ILE A 81 5.00 1.80 -12.83
N TRP A 82 5.62 2.11 -13.95
CA TRP A 82 5.21 1.64 -15.27
C TRP A 82 6.19 0.59 -15.79
N THR A 83 5.65 -0.41 -16.48
CA THR A 83 6.47 -1.48 -17.07
C THR A 83 6.16 -1.64 -18.56
N HIS A 84 7.21 -1.97 -19.35
CA HIS A 84 7.10 -2.25 -20.77
C HIS A 84 7.99 -3.43 -21.14
N GLY A 85 7.47 -4.37 -21.95
CA GLY A 85 8.23 -5.52 -22.42
C GLY A 85 7.33 -6.68 -22.86
N GLU A 86 7.93 -7.71 -23.43
CA GLU A 86 7.23 -8.88 -23.99
C GLU A 86 6.47 -9.70 -22.93
N ASN A 87 6.84 -9.58 -21.67
CA ASN A 87 6.16 -10.24 -20.55
C ASN A 87 4.92 -9.47 -20.05
N VAL A 88 4.64 -8.29 -20.60
CA VAL A 88 3.40 -7.56 -20.33
C VAL A 88 2.28 -8.17 -21.16
N SER A 89 1.22 -8.64 -20.49
CA SER A 89 0.07 -9.24 -21.17
C SER A 89 -0.70 -8.21 -22.02
N ALA A 90 -1.47 -8.69 -23.01
CA ALA A 90 -2.25 -7.83 -23.89
C ALA A 90 -3.44 -7.14 -23.20
N GLY A 91 -3.80 -7.53 -21.97
CA GLY A 91 -4.90 -6.93 -21.23
C GLY A 91 -5.68 -7.90 -20.36
N TYR A 92 -6.79 -7.43 -19.82
CA TYR A 92 -7.71 -8.22 -19.00
C TYR A 92 -8.77 -8.93 -19.89
N TRP A 93 -8.98 -10.21 -19.65
CA TRP A 93 -9.98 -10.99 -20.40
C TRP A 93 -11.38 -10.40 -20.27
N ARG A 94 -12.00 -10.07 -21.41
CA ARG A 94 -13.35 -9.49 -21.51
C ARG A 94 -13.59 -8.20 -20.71
N LYS A 95 -12.54 -7.39 -20.52
CA LYS A 95 -12.62 -6.12 -19.80
C LYS A 95 -11.92 -5.00 -20.58
N PRO A 96 -12.50 -4.57 -21.70
CA PRO A 96 -11.84 -3.62 -22.61
C PRO A 96 -11.57 -2.26 -21.97
N GLU A 97 -12.49 -1.72 -21.16
CA GLU A 97 -12.32 -0.44 -20.47
C GLU A 97 -11.16 -0.48 -19.46
N GLN A 98 -11.10 -1.54 -18.65
CA GLN A 98 -10.00 -1.73 -17.68
C GLN A 98 -8.67 -2.00 -18.40
N THR A 99 -8.72 -2.66 -19.55
CA THR A 99 -7.54 -2.88 -20.39
C THR A 99 -7.04 -1.55 -20.94
N GLY A 100 -7.91 -0.73 -21.53
CA GLY A 100 -7.53 0.56 -22.08
C GLY A 100 -6.97 1.55 -21.04
N SER A 101 -7.43 1.47 -19.79
CA SER A 101 -6.92 2.34 -18.72
C SER A 101 -5.57 1.89 -18.13
N ALA A 102 -5.24 0.60 -18.23
CA ALA A 102 -4.04 0.05 -17.60
C ALA A 102 -2.93 -0.30 -18.61
N PHE A 103 -3.29 -0.78 -19.80
CA PHE A 103 -2.34 -1.24 -20.81
C PHE A 103 -2.27 -0.28 -21.99
N GLY A 104 -1.12 -0.20 -22.64
CA GLY A 104 -0.93 0.65 -23.81
C GLY A 104 -0.81 2.14 -23.48
N ALA A 105 -0.44 2.49 -22.25
CA ALA A 105 -0.25 3.87 -21.86
C ALA A 105 0.90 4.52 -22.63
N THR A 106 0.78 5.83 -22.89
CA THR A 106 1.78 6.65 -23.59
C THR A 106 2.66 7.39 -22.59
N LEU A 107 3.97 7.16 -22.68
CA LEU A 107 4.98 7.81 -21.85
C LEU A 107 5.48 9.08 -22.54
N VAL A 108 5.04 10.23 -22.12
CA VAL A 108 5.39 11.52 -22.73
C VAL A 108 6.87 11.84 -22.56
N GLY A 109 7.60 11.89 -23.70
CA GLY A 109 9.03 12.15 -23.72
C GLY A 109 9.90 10.97 -23.27
N GLY A 110 9.34 9.76 -23.23
CA GLY A 110 10.05 8.52 -22.94
C GLY A 110 10.34 7.67 -24.17
N THR A 111 11.09 6.58 -23.99
CA THR A 111 11.39 5.60 -25.05
C THR A 111 11.31 4.19 -24.45
N PRO A 112 10.51 3.29 -25.03
CA PRO A 112 9.47 3.55 -26.06
C PRO A 112 8.40 4.52 -25.55
N GLU A 113 7.68 5.18 -26.46
CA GLU A 113 6.64 6.14 -26.09
C GLU A 113 5.35 5.43 -25.68
N ASP A 114 4.93 4.43 -26.45
CA ASP A 114 3.69 3.68 -26.24
C ASP A 114 3.89 2.27 -25.69
N GLY A 115 2.79 1.64 -25.29
CA GLY A 115 2.77 0.22 -24.89
C GLY A 115 3.14 -0.02 -23.41
N TRP A 116 3.05 0.98 -22.56
CA TRP A 116 3.32 0.86 -21.15
C TRP A 116 2.14 0.29 -20.37
N LEU A 117 2.43 -0.58 -19.41
CA LEU A 117 1.49 -1.03 -18.41
C LEU A 117 1.59 -0.11 -17.18
N ARG A 118 0.50 0.50 -16.82
CA ARG A 118 0.30 1.18 -15.53
C ARG A 118 0.01 0.13 -14.46
N THR A 119 0.95 -0.07 -13.54
CA THR A 119 0.82 -1.13 -12.52
C THR A 119 -0.14 -0.77 -11.40
N GLY A 120 -0.36 0.53 -11.18
CA GLY A 120 -1.06 1.06 -10.02
C GLY A 120 -0.25 0.96 -8.72
N ASP A 121 1.00 0.51 -8.80
CA ASP A 121 1.95 0.51 -7.67
C ASP A 121 2.78 1.80 -7.71
N ARG A 122 3.11 2.36 -6.55
CA ARG A 122 3.97 3.56 -6.42
C ARG A 122 5.36 3.17 -5.95
N GLY A 123 6.34 3.88 -6.47
CA GLY A 123 7.73 3.70 -6.10
C GLY A 123 8.61 4.82 -6.60
N PHE A 124 9.89 4.65 -6.40
CA PHE A 124 10.92 5.57 -6.87
C PHE A 124 12.20 4.80 -7.18
N VAL A 125 13.10 5.45 -7.92
CA VAL A 125 14.47 4.98 -8.13
C VAL A 125 15.40 5.84 -7.27
N SER A 126 16.34 5.21 -6.59
CA SER A 126 17.41 5.89 -5.86
C SER A 126 18.71 5.10 -6.02
N GLU A 127 19.77 5.76 -6.50
CA GLU A 127 21.08 5.15 -6.78
C GLU A 127 20.99 3.92 -7.70
N GLY A 128 20.12 3.99 -8.72
CA GLY A 128 19.92 2.91 -9.69
C GLY A 128 19.13 1.72 -9.17
N GLU A 129 18.48 1.82 -8.01
CA GLU A 129 17.69 0.77 -7.40
C GLU A 129 16.23 1.17 -7.24
N LEU A 130 15.33 0.21 -7.41
CA LEU A 130 13.89 0.40 -7.30
C LEU A 130 13.43 0.17 -5.85
N PHE A 131 12.58 1.07 -5.37
CA PHE A 131 11.88 0.97 -4.09
C PHE A 131 10.38 1.08 -4.31
N ILE A 132 9.61 0.18 -3.69
CA ILE A 132 8.16 0.17 -3.78
C ILE A 132 7.61 0.68 -2.45
N VAL A 133 6.76 1.71 -2.52
CA VAL A 133 6.18 2.34 -1.33
C VAL A 133 4.74 1.94 -1.05
N GLY A 134 4.00 1.49 -2.08
CA GLY A 134 2.62 1.03 -1.90
C GLY A 134 1.80 1.11 -3.18
N ARG A 135 0.47 1.11 -3.05
CA ARG A 135 -0.46 1.19 -4.19
C ARG A 135 -1.20 2.51 -4.22
N ILE A 136 -1.47 3.02 -5.42
CA ILE A 136 -2.26 4.25 -5.61
C ILE A 136 -3.63 4.12 -4.94
N LYS A 137 -4.34 3.03 -5.18
CA LYS A 137 -5.69 2.79 -4.64
C LYS A 137 -5.76 2.45 -3.14
N ASP A 138 -4.64 2.12 -2.53
CA ASP A 138 -4.53 1.80 -1.11
C ASP A 138 -3.89 2.96 -0.31
N MET A 139 -3.63 4.08 -0.98
CA MET A 139 -3.12 5.30 -0.39
C MET A 139 -4.27 6.09 0.25
N LEU A 140 -4.06 6.53 1.47
CA LEU A 140 -4.95 7.41 2.20
C LEU A 140 -4.40 8.83 2.12
N ILE A 141 -5.21 9.80 1.72
CA ILE A 141 -4.82 11.21 1.69
C ILE A 141 -5.46 11.88 2.90
N VAL A 142 -4.73 11.94 3.99
CA VAL A 142 -5.21 12.59 5.21
C VAL A 142 -4.50 13.92 5.41
N ARG A 143 -5.26 15.01 5.46
CA ARG A 143 -4.75 16.38 5.60
C ARG A 143 -3.65 16.74 4.59
N GLY A 144 -3.83 16.31 3.32
CA GLY A 144 -2.89 16.60 2.24
C GLY A 144 -1.58 15.79 2.27
N ARG A 145 -1.47 14.79 3.15
CA ARG A 145 -0.32 13.87 3.20
C ARG A 145 -0.71 12.47 2.78
N ASN A 146 0.19 11.82 2.07
CA ASN A 146 0.01 10.44 1.61
C ASN A 146 0.40 9.45 2.72
N HIS A 147 -0.52 8.59 3.09
CA HIS A 147 -0.29 7.50 4.03
C HIS A 147 -0.66 6.17 3.38
N TYR A 148 0.05 5.11 3.73
CA TYR A 148 -0.25 3.78 3.20
C TYR A 148 -1.04 2.98 4.24
N SER A 149 -2.20 2.46 3.83
CA SER A 149 -3.06 1.65 4.69
C SER A 149 -2.30 0.50 5.35
N GLU A 150 -1.39 -0.13 4.61
CA GLU A 150 -0.61 -1.28 5.08
C GLU A 150 0.33 -0.94 6.25
N ASP A 151 0.93 0.25 6.26
CA ASP A 151 1.82 0.69 7.33
C ASP A 151 1.02 0.96 8.62
N ILE A 152 -0.17 1.56 8.49
CA ILE A 152 -1.08 1.77 9.63
C ILE A 152 -1.60 0.43 10.16
N GLU A 153 -2.03 -0.46 9.26
CA GLU A 153 -2.48 -1.81 9.60
C GLU A 153 -1.40 -2.60 10.34
N ALA A 154 -0.13 -2.54 9.87
CA ALA A 154 0.99 -3.20 10.51
C ALA A 154 1.24 -2.67 11.94
N THR A 155 1.13 -1.35 12.15
CA THR A 155 1.26 -0.73 13.48
C THR A 155 0.18 -1.23 14.43
N VAL A 156 -1.08 -1.29 13.98
CA VAL A 156 -2.21 -1.75 14.81
C VAL A 156 -2.13 -3.25 15.08
N GLN A 157 -1.68 -4.04 14.09
CA GLN A 157 -1.50 -5.49 14.25
C GLN A 157 -0.48 -5.88 15.32
N GLN A 158 0.55 -5.06 15.56
CA GLN A 158 1.52 -5.30 16.63
C GLN A 158 0.83 -5.29 18.01
N ILE A 159 -0.22 -4.51 18.18
CA ILE A 159 -0.99 -4.39 19.43
C ILE A 159 -2.07 -5.47 19.50
N THR A 160 -2.89 -5.57 18.45
CA THR A 160 -4.13 -6.36 18.48
C THR A 160 -3.95 -7.79 17.99
N ARG A 161 -2.86 -8.06 17.24
CA ARG A 161 -2.58 -9.38 16.63
C ARG A 161 -3.72 -9.94 15.77
N GLY A 162 -4.75 -9.14 15.51
CA GLY A 162 -5.88 -9.44 14.64
C GLY A 162 -5.67 -8.90 13.23
N ARG A 163 -6.61 -9.21 12.34
CA ARG A 163 -6.66 -8.55 11.03
C ARG A 163 -7.13 -7.11 11.22
N VAL A 164 -6.54 -6.21 10.45
CA VAL A 164 -6.87 -4.78 10.49
C VAL A 164 -7.17 -4.30 9.08
N ALA A 165 -8.10 -3.38 8.96
CA ALA A 165 -8.35 -2.62 7.74
C ALA A 165 -8.28 -1.12 8.08
N ALA A 166 -7.30 -0.41 7.56
CA ALA A 166 -7.21 1.03 7.61
C ALA A 166 -7.84 1.62 6.34
N ILE A 167 -8.88 2.42 6.50
CA ILE A 167 -9.66 2.99 5.40
C ILE A 167 -9.78 4.50 5.53
N ALA A 168 -9.82 5.20 4.38
CA ALA A 168 -10.21 6.58 4.31
C ALA A 168 -11.72 6.67 4.04
N VAL A 169 -12.41 7.45 4.84
CA VAL A 169 -13.83 7.73 4.66
C VAL A 169 -13.97 9.22 4.36
N PRO A 170 -14.54 9.59 3.21
CA PRO A 170 -14.81 11.01 2.90
C PRO A 170 -15.71 11.65 3.95
N GLU A 171 -15.28 12.78 4.48
CA GLU A 171 -15.99 13.61 5.42
C GLU A 171 -15.88 15.07 4.97
N ASP A 172 -16.97 15.63 4.45
CA ASP A 172 -17.06 16.96 3.85
C ASP A 172 -15.99 17.20 2.76
N GLN A 173 -14.93 17.96 3.07
CA GLN A 173 -13.83 18.29 2.15
C GLN A 173 -12.54 17.52 2.45
N ASN A 174 -12.55 16.62 3.44
CA ASN A 174 -11.38 15.86 3.87
C ASN A 174 -11.67 14.35 3.91
N GLU A 175 -10.63 13.57 4.01
CA GLU A 175 -10.75 12.16 4.32
C GLU A 175 -10.37 11.91 5.79
N SER A 176 -11.22 11.13 6.47
CA SER A 176 -11.00 10.72 7.86
C SER A 176 -10.53 9.28 7.94
N LEU A 177 -9.49 9.02 8.74
CA LEU A 177 -8.99 7.68 8.97
C LEU A 177 -9.94 6.91 9.90
N VAL A 178 -10.42 5.78 9.43
CA VAL A 178 -11.14 4.78 10.23
C VAL A 178 -10.35 3.47 10.24
N THR A 179 -10.22 2.85 11.40
CA THR A 179 -9.58 1.55 11.56
C THR A 179 -10.59 0.50 12.00
N ILE A 180 -10.71 -0.59 11.24
CA ILE A 180 -11.55 -1.74 11.59
C ILE A 180 -10.61 -2.84 12.06
N VAL A 181 -10.85 -3.38 13.25
CA VAL A 181 -9.92 -4.29 13.93
C VAL A 181 -10.64 -5.56 14.35
N GLU A 182 -10.24 -6.70 13.82
CA GLU A 182 -10.68 -8.01 14.32
C GLU A 182 -9.96 -8.34 15.62
N LEU A 183 -10.71 -8.66 16.67
CA LEU A 183 -10.17 -9.13 17.93
C LEU A 183 -10.26 -10.66 18.01
N LYS A 184 -9.18 -11.27 18.51
CA LYS A 184 -9.11 -12.71 18.80
C LYS A 184 -9.44 -12.96 20.27
N PRO A 185 -10.08 -14.08 20.63
CA PRO A 185 -10.11 -14.48 22.04
C PRO A 185 -8.66 -14.67 22.57
N PRO A 186 -8.29 -14.21 23.78
CA PRO A 186 -9.14 -13.64 24.82
C PRO A 186 -9.35 -12.11 24.76
N GLN A 187 -8.89 -11.42 23.72
CA GLN A 187 -8.94 -9.95 23.62
C GLN A 187 -10.38 -9.39 23.61
N VAL A 188 -11.35 -10.18 23.16
CA VAL A 188 -12.79 -9.83 23.22
C VAL A 188 -13.28 -9.64 24.67
N SER A 189 -12.60 -10.28 25.62
CA SER A 189 -12.89 -10.16 27.07
C SER A 189 -12.04 -9.10 27.77
N ALA A 190 -11.17 -8.40 27.04
CA ALA A 190 -10.35 -7.33 27.57
C ALA A 190 -11.15 -6.02 27.67
N ASP A 191 -10.57 -5.03 28.35
CA ASP A 191 -11.10 -3.67 28.31
C ASP A 191 -10.95 -3.07 26.90
N LEU A 192 -12.06 -3.07 26.15
CA LEU A 192 -12.10 -2.56 24.79
C LEU A 192 -11.74 -1.08 24.70
N GLY A 193 -12.00 -0.31 25.75
CA GLY A 193 -11.59 1.10 25.87
C GLY A 193 -10.08 1.25 25.90
N SER A 194 -9.39 0.39 26.64
CA SER A 194 -7.93 0.34 26.69
C SER A 194 -7.35 -0.02 25.30
N VAL A 195 -7.90 -1.03 24.64
CA VAL A 195 -7.44 -1.42 23.29
C VAL A 195 -7.56 -0.25 22.30
N LYS A 196 -8.69 0.47 22.31
CA LYS A 196 -8.86 1.66 21.48
C LYS A 196 -7.82 2.75 21.80
N SER A 197 -7.60 3.02 23.07
CA SER A 197 -6.64 4.03 23.52
C SER A 197 -5.22 3.70 23.06
N ASP A 198 -4.81 2.44 23.17
CA ASP A 198 -3.50 1.96 22.72
C ASP A 198 -3.32 2.09 21.21
N VAL A 199 -4.36 1.74 20.43
CA VAL A 199 -4.38 1.87 18.97
C VAL A 199 -4.28 3.35 18.56
N ILE A 200 -5.07 4.24 19.16
CA ILE A 200 -5.01 5.68 18.90
C ILE A 200 -3.61 6.23 19.19
N ALA A 201 -3.06 5.91 20.37
CA ALA A 201 -1.74 6.36 20.76
C ALA A 201 -0.64 5.87 19.82
N ALA A 202 -0.71 4.62 19.36
CA ALA A 202 0.26 4.07 18.43
C ALA A 202 0.18 4.73 17.06
N ILE A 203 -1.02 4.88 16.48
CA ILE A 203 -1.20 5.54 15.19
C ILE A 203 -0.75 7.00 15.26
N SER A 204 -1.13 7.72 16.29
CA SER A 204 -0.73 9.12 16.48
C SER A 204 0.79 9.27 16.59
N ARG A 205 1.43 8.42 17.39
CA ARG A 205 2.88 8.48 17.62
C ARG A 205 3.69 8.08 16.38
N THR A 206 3.26 7.04 15.65
CA THR A 206 4.04 6.48 14.54
C THR A 206 3.77 7.20 13.23
N HIS A 207 2.53 7.62 12.98
CA HIS A 207 2.09 8.17 11.70
C HIS A 207 1.66 9.65 11.78
N GLY A 208 1.60 10.24 12.99
CA GLY A 208 1.12 11.62 13.15
C GLY A 208 -0.35 11.81 12.79
N LEU A 209 -1.14 10.74 12.75
CA LEU A 209 -2.54 10.75 12.33
C LEU A 209 -3.50 10.75 13.51
N GLN A 210 -4.65 11.41 13.29
CA GLN A 210 -5.81 11.28 14.15
C GLN A 210 -6.76 10.24 13.54
N VAL A 211 -7.25 9.33 14.37
CA VAL A 211 -8.23 8.32 14.01
C VAL A 211 -9.62 8.85 14.32
N ALA A 212 -10.50 8.90 13.33
CA ALA A 212 -11.88 9.36 13.51
C ALA A 212 -12.73 8.31 14.22
N ASP A 213 -12.52 7.02 13.89
CA ASP A 213 -13.23 5.91 14.55
C ASP A 213 -12.39 4.64 14.54
N ILE A 214 -12.56 3.84 15.61
CA ILE A 214 -12.04 2.48 15.71
C ILE A 214 -13.22 1.53 15.90
N VAL A 215 -13.39 0.67 14.92
CA VAL A 215 -14.47 -0.32 14.89
C VAL A 215 -13.90 -1.67 15.30
N LEU A 216 -14.19 -2.10 16.53
CA LEU A 216 -13.78 -3.40 17.04
C LEU A 216 -14.82 -4.45 16.63
N VAL A 217 -14.39 -5.51 15.95
CA VAL A 217 -15.27 -6.54 15.40
C VAL A 217 -14.79 -7.96 15.73
N GLU A 218 -15.66 -8.93 15.59
CA GLU A 218 -15.31 -10.34 15.73
C GLU A 218 -14.42 -10.82 14.60
N LEU A 219 -13.72 -11.92 14.84
CA LEU A 219 -12.86 -12.57 13.86
C LEU A 219 -13.67 -13.00 12.62
N GLY A 220 -13.18 -12.64 11.44
CA GLY A 220 -13.83 -12.96 10.16
C GLY A 220 -14.82 -11.90 9.67
N ALA A 221 -15.01 -10.79 10.39
CA ALA A 221 -15.90 -9.71 9.99
C ALA A 221 -15.31 -8.81 8.87
N ILE A 222 -13.98 -8.74 8.75
CA ILE A 222 -13.33 -7.94 7.70
C ILE A 222 -13.38 -8.70 6.36
N PRO A 223 -13.97 -8.10 5.31
CA PRO A 223 -14.02 -8.70 3.97
C PRO A 223 -12.63 -8.97 3.40
N THR A 224 -12.42 -10.18 2.89
CA THR A 224 -11.17 -10.58 2.26
C THR A 224 -11.36 -11.14 0.85
N THR A 225 -10.29 -11.17 0.08
CA THR A 225 -10.22 -11.92 -1.17
C THR A 225 -10.04 -13.41 -0.88
N THR A 226 -10.17 -14.27 -1.90
CA THR A 226 -9.86 -15.70 -1.81
C THR A 226 -8.42 -15.98 -1.41
N SER A 227 -7.50 -15.04 -1.65
CA SER A 227 -6.09 -15.10 -1.22
C SER A 227 -5.86 -14.51 0.18
N GLY A 228 -6.91 -14.14 0.93
CA GLY A 228 -6.81 -13.62 2.29
C GLY A 228 -6.48 -12.12 2.41
N LYS A 229 -6.34 -11.40 1.29
CA LYS A 229 -6.07 -9.94 1.32
C LYS A 229 -7.32 -9.15 1.68
N VAL A 230 -7.17 -8.10 2.49
CA VAL A 230 -8.25 -7.20 2.88
C VAL A 230 -8.85 -6.51 1.66
N ARG A 231 -10.18 -6.49 1.57
CA ARG A 231 -10.93 -5.77 0.54
C ARG A 231 -11.36 -4.40 1.07
N ARG A 232 -10.43 -3.44 1.11
CA ARG A 232 -10.65 -2.11 1.71
C ARG A 232 -11.85 -1.37 1.13
N ALA A 233 -12.07 -1.45 -0.19
CA ALA A 233 -13.26 -0.87 -0.82
C ALA A 233 -14.58 -1.44 -0.26
N ALA A 234 -14.63 -2.74 0.01
CA ALA A 234 -15.80 -3.36 0.65
C ALA A 234 -15.93 -2.92 2.12
N CYS A 235 -14.80 -2.73 2.82
CA CYS A 235 -14.81 -2.20 4.18
C CYS A 235 -15.38 -0.78 4.23
N VAL A 236 -15.01 0.11 3.30
CA VAL A 236 -15.57 1.46 3.19
C VAL A 236 -17.09 1.41 2.99
N GLU A 237 -17.56 0.55 2.07
CA GLU A 237 -18.98 0.42 1.78
C GLU A 237 -19.76 -0.10 3.00
N GLN A 238 -19.28 -1.16 3.68
CA GLN A 238 -19.90 -1.69 4.87
C GLN A 238 -19.90 -0.71 6.05
N PHE A 239 -18.79 0.02 6.25
CA PHE A 239 -18.70 1.05 7.28
C PHE A 239 -19.74 2.15 7.06
N ARG A 240 -19.84 2.69 5.85
CA ARG A 240 -20.83 3.73 5.49
C ARG A 240 -22.28 3.30 5.69
N ARG A 241 -22.55 2.00 5.53
CA ARG A 241 -23.88 1.42 5.73
C ARG A 241 -24.12 0.99 7.17
N GLY A 242 -23.17 1.16 8.08
CA GLY A 242 -23.29 0.72 9.47
C GLY A 242 -23.44 -0.80 9.61
N GLN A 243 -22.85 -1.58 8.71
CA GLN A 243 -23.03 -3.04 8.66
C GLN A 243 -22.04 -3.82 9.53
N PHE A 244 -21.04 -3.16 10.11
CA PHE A 244 -20.16 -3.83 11.07
C PHE A 244 -20.87 -3.99 12.43
N VAL A 245 -20.93 -5.23 12.91
CA VAL A 245 -21.36 -5.52 14.28
C VAL A 245 -20.21 -5.19 15.21
N ARG A 246 -20.38 -4.12 15.96
CA ARG A 246 -19.34 -3.59 16.86
C ARG A 246 -19.36 -4.34 18.19
N LEU A 247 -18.18 -4.68 18.69
CA LEU A 247 -18.00 -5.27 20.02
C LEU A 247 -18.11 -4.24 21.15
N ASP A 248 -17.95 -2.97 20.79
CA ASP A 248 -17.89 -1.81 21.69
C ASP A 248 -19.14 -0.90 21.62
N ALA A 249 -20.24 -1.41 21.06
CA ALA A 249 -21.52 -0.71 20.93
C ALA A 249 -22.39 -0.83 22.19
#